data_f8b446c08a6d6d65241047d042cae77d
#
_entry.id   f8b446c08a6d6d65241047d042cae77d
#
_cell.length_a   1.000
_cell.length_b   1.000
_cell.length_c   1.000
_cell.angle_alpha   90.00
_cell.angle_beta   90.00
_cell.angle_gamma   90.00
#
_symmetry.space_group_name_H-M   'P 1'
#
loop_
_entity.id
_entity.type
_entity.pdbx_description
1 polymer ?
#
loop_
_entity_poly.entity_id
_entity_poly.type
_entity_poly.pdbx_seq_one_letter_code
_entity_poly.pdbx_strand_id
1 'polypeptide(L)'
;MISLSLRRGEVWLVNFNPGRGSEQRGIRPALVIQNDTGNIYASTTIVAAITSTIKEFPITVVLAAGDGGLRQRSMVNTGQILTIDKARLQKRLGRLSDSIIRKVEAAIRVSLDI
;
A
#
# COMPACT_ATOMS: atom_id res chain seq x y z
N MET A 1 -19.11 4.97 16.52
CA MET A 1 -18.22 5.04 15.36
C MET A 1 -17.11 3.98 15.49
N ILE A 2 -16.94 3.16 14.47
CA ILE A 2 -15.88 2.15 14.48
C ILE A 2 -14.58 2.83 14.10
N SER A 3 -13.61 2.77 15.02
CA SER A 3 -12.26 3.24 14.75
C SER A 3 -11.47 2.11 14.08
N LEU A 4 -10.95 2.35 12.89
CA LEU A 4 -10.05 1.41 12.23
C LEU A 4 -8.67 1.50 12.87
N SER A 5 -8.17 0.36 13.36
CA SER A 5 -6.82 0.25 13.90
C SER A 5 -5.81 0.11 12.76
N LEU A 6 -5.59 1.20 12.08
CA LEU A 6 -4.75 1.28 10.89
C LEU A 6 -3.31 1.64 11.28
N ARG A 7 -2.34 0.88 10.76
CA ARG A 7 -0.92 1.14 11.02
C ARG A 7 -0.08 1.11 9.75
N ARG A 8 0.94 1.96 9.74
CA ARG A 8 1.96 1.96 8.69
C ARG A 8 2.61 0.58 8.56
N GLY A 9 2.77 0.12 7.34
CA GLY A 9 3.35 -1.19 7.03
C GLY A 9 2.33 -2.30 6.87
N GLU A 10 1.06 -2.04 7.17
CA GLU A 10 0.00 -3.01 6.96
C GLU A 10 -0.42 -3.06 5.49
N VAL A 11 -0.83 -4.26 5.07
CA VAL A 11 -1.43 -4.49 3.76
C VAL A 11 -2.93 -4.65 3.95
N TRP A 12 -3.69 -3.84 3.21
CA TRP A 12 -5.14 -3.83 3.27
C TRP A 12 -5.74 -4.00 1.89
N LEU A 13 -6.89 -4.67 1.81
CA LEU A 13 -7.76 -4.57 0.63
C LEU A 13 -8.44 -3.21 0.64
N VAL A 14 -8.37 -2.53 -0.50
CA VAL A 14 -8.88 -1.17 -0.69
C VAL A 14 -9.81 -1.16 -1.88
N ASN A 15 -10.93 -0.46 -1.76
CA ASN A 15 -11.81 -0.19 -2.89
C ASN A 15 -11.34 1.10 -3.58
N PHE A 16 -10.73 0.95 -4.74
CA PHE A 16 -10.23 2.07 -5.55
C PHE A 16 -11.26 2.60 -6.54
N ASN A 17 -12.47 2.02 -6.59
CA ASN A 17 -13.49 2.47 -7.52
C ASN A 17 -14.08 3.84 -7.12
N PRO A 18 -14.37 4.71 -8.10
CA PRO A 18 -14.03 4.56 -9.52
C PRO A 18 -12.58 4.94 -9.80
N GLY A 19 -11.88 4.13 -10.60
CA GLY A 19 -10.55 4.47 -11.12
C GLY A 19 -10.68 5.19 -12.46
N ARG A 20 -9.64 5.93 -12.85
CA ARG A 20 -9.59 6.67 -14.12
C ARG A 20 -8.23 6.49 -14.79
N GLY A 21 -8.24 6.23 -16.10
CA GLY A 21 -7.01 6.06 -16.86
C GLY A 21 -6.13 4.92 -16.31
N SER A 22 -4.88 5.22 -15.98
CA SER A 22 -3.94 4.26 -15.39
C SER A 22 -4.00 4.19 -13.86
N GLU A 23 -4.95 4.87 -13.22
CA GLU A 23 -5.16 4.75 -11.78
C GLU A 23 -5.64 3.35 -11.40
N GLN A 24 -5.40 2.97 -10.13
CA GLN A 24 -5.91 1.70 -9.60
C GLN A 24 -7.43 1.64 -9.66
N ARG A 25 -7.97 0.47 -9.90
CA ARG A 25 -9.41 0.20 -9.99
C ARG A 25 -9.77 -1.06 -9.25
N GLY A 26 -11.02 -1.12 -8.83
CA GLY A 26 -11.57 -2.28 -8.16
C GLY A 26 -11.03 -2.45 -6.76
N ILE A 27 -11.24 -3.63 -6.21
CA ILE A 27 -10.75 -4.00 -4.88
C ILE A 27 -9.38 -4.64 -5.05
N ARG A 28 -8.35 -3.99 -4.50
CA ARG A 28 -6.96 -4.39 -4.68
C ARG A 28 -6.22 -4.25 -3.36
N PRO A 29 -5.17 -5.05 -3.14
CA PRO A 29 -4.29 -4.83 -1.99
C PRO A 29 -3.47 -3.55 -2.18
N ALA A 30 -3.17 -2.91 -1.06
CA ALA A 30 -2.30 -1.75 -1.01
C ALA A 30 -1.54 -1.74 0.31
N LEU A 31 -0.36 -1.11 0.28
CA LEU A 31 0.48 -0.95 1.46
C LEU A 31 0.25 0.42 2.08
N VAL A 32 -0.05 0.46 3.37
CA VAL A 32 -0.17 1.71 4.12
C VAL A 32 1.23 2.28 4.35
N ILE A 33 1.47 3.46 3.82
CA ILE A 33 2.76 4.14 3.95
C ILE A 33 2.70 5.43 4.77
N GLN A 34 1.50 5.95 5.05
CA GLN A 34 1.34 7.12 5.91
C GLN A 34 1.85 6.82 7.32
N ASN A 35 2.45 7.83 7.97
CA ASN A 35 2.91 7.71 9.35
C ASN A 35 1.72 7.46 10.29
N ASP A 36 2.01 6.87 11.46
CA ASP A 36 0.95 6.46 12.38
C ASP A 36 0.25 7.63 13.08
N THR A 37 0.89 8.77 13.20
CA THR A 37 0.22 9.97 13.69
C THR A 37 -0.91 10.37 12.74
N GLY A 38 -0.62 10.43 11.45
CA GLY A 38 -1.66 10.67 10.43
C GLY A 38 -2.73 9.60 10.44
N ASN A 39 -2.33 8.33 10.58
CA ASN A 39 -3.27 7.21 10.62
C ASN A 39 -4.24 7.29 11.81
N ILE A 40 -3.81 7.85 12.93
CA ILE A 40 -4.67 8.02 14.10
C ILE A 40 -5.65 9.20 13.92
N TYR A 41 -5.17 10.33 13.46
CA TYR A 41 -5.94 11.59 13.51
C TYR A 41 -6.62 11.99 12.21
N ALA A 42 -6.09 11.60 11.05
CA ALA A 42 -6.70 11.99 9.77
C ALA A 42 -7.84 11.05 9.37
N SER A 43 -8.78 11.56 8.59
CA SER A 43 -9.83 10.75 7.97
C SER A 43 -9.33 9.99 6.75
N THR A 44 -8.11 10.29 6.30
CA THR A 44 -7.46 9.70 5.13
C THR A 44 -6.20 8.96 5.52
N THR A 45 -5.74 8.07 4.64
CA THR A 45 -4.41 7.49 4.73
C THR A 45 -3.74 7.52 3.35
N ILE A 46 -2.44 7.25 3.33
CA ILE A 46 -1.66 7.21 2.10
C ILE A 46 -1.20 5.78 1.88
N VAL A 47 -1.44 5.27 0.69
CA VAL A 47 -1.08 3.90 0.32
C VAL A 47 -0.23 3.87 -0.95
N ALA A 48 0.55 2.80 -1.10
CA ALA A 48 1.21 2.45 -2.34
C ALA A 48 0.52 1.22 -2.93
N ALA A 49 0.26 1.25 -4.23
CA ALA A 49 -0.45 0.17 -4.91
C ALA A 49 0.36 -1.12 -4.89
N ILE A 50 -0.33 -2.25 -4.75
CA ILE A 50 0.24 -3.59 -4.87
C ILE A 50 -0.42 -4.28 -6.08
N THR A 51 0.38 -4.91 -6.93
CA THR A 51 -0.10 -5.61 -8.10
C THR A 51 0.59 -6.96 -8.25
N SER A 52 -0.11 -7.94 -8.83
CA SER A 52 0.47 -9.23 -9.19
C SER A 52 1.18 -9.21 -10.54
N THR A 53 1.02 -8.15 -11.32
CA THR A 53 1.78 -7.94 -12.55
C THR A 53 3.14 -7.34 -12.20
N ILE A 54 4.20 -8.15 -12.31
CA ILE A 54 5.51 -7.77 -11.79
C ILE A 54 6.38 -7.18 -12.88
N LYS A 55 6.85 -5.95 -12.63
CA LYS A 55 7.88 -5.27 -13.44
C LYS A 55 8.91 -4.70 -12.48
N GLU A 56 10.13 -5.22 -12.55
CA GLU A 56 11.19 -4.79 -11.64
C GLU A 56 11.91 -3.56 -12.17
N PHE A 57 11.88 -2.49 -11.39
CA PHE A 57 12.68 -1.28 -11.61
C PHE A 57 12.80 -0.52 -10.29
N PRO A 58 13.64 0.53 -10.18
CA PRO A 58 14.04 1.08 -8.87
C PRO A 58 12.92 1.56 -7.95
N ILE A 59 11.71 1.81 -8.47
CA ILE A 59 10.58 2.24 -7.66
C ILE A 59 9.63 1.11 -7.28
N THR A 60 9.99 -0.16 -7.57
CA THR A 60 9.18 -1.32 -7.22
C THR A 60 9.90 -2.23 -6.23
N VAL A 61 9.11 -2.92 -5.40
CA VAL A 61 9.61 -3.90 -4.43
C VAL A 61 8.82 -5.19 -4.60
N VAL A 62 9.51 -6.28 -4.98
CA VAL A 62 8.87 -7.58 -5.15
C VAL A 62 8.58 -8.21 -3.80
N LEU A 63 7.39 -8.75 -3.66
CA LEU A 63 6.91 -9.46 -2.48
C LEU A 63 6.68 -10.93 -2.82
N ALA A 64 7.09 -11.82 -1.93
CA ALA A 64 6.80 -13.24 -2.07
C ALA A 64 5.36 -13.53 -1.64
N ALA A 65 4.80 -14.65 -2.12
CA ALA A 65 3.54 -15.15 -1.60
C ALA A 65 3.67 -15.34 -0.08
N GLY A 66 2.69 -14.86 0.67
CA GLY A 66 2.71 -14.89 2.14
C GLY A 66 3.14 -13.57 2.77
N ASP A 67 3.97 -12.78 2.11
CA ASP A 67 4.34 -11.46 2.61
C ASP A 67 3.10 -10.59 2.78
N GLY A 68 2.95 -9.98 3.96
CA GLY A 68 1.82 -9.11 4.24
C GLY A 68 0.44 -9.79 4.11
N GLY A 69 0.38 -11.11 4.17
CA GLY A 69 -0.86 -11.86 3.99
C GLY A 69 -1.30 -12.03 2.55
N LEU A 70 -0.45 -11.68 1.58
CA LEU A 70 -0.75 -11.82 0.17
C LEU A 70 -0.74 -13.31 -0.25
N ARG A 71 -1.67 -13.68 -1.13
CA ARG A 71 -1.79 -15.07 -1.58
C ARG A 71 -0.80 -15.43 -2.68
N GLN A 72 -0.32 -14.47 -3.42
CA GLN A 72 0.55 -14.70 -4.57
C GLN A 72 1.68 -13.68 -4.60
N ARG A 73 2.73 -14.02 -5.34
CA ARG A 73 3.85 -13.13 -5.61
C ARG A 73 3.33 -11.82 -6.21
N SER A 74 3.78 -10.70 -5.69
CA SER A 74 3.27 -9.37 -6.04
C SER A 74 4.41 -8.36 -6.01
N MET A 75 4.11 -7.11 -6.31
CA MET A 75 5.06 -6.02 -6.11
C MET A 75 4.35 -4.80 -5.54
N VAL A 76 5.07 -4.05 -4.70
CA VAL A 76 4.68 -2.69 -4.33
C VAL A 76 5.17 -1.76 -5.43
N ASN A 77 4.28 -0.94 -5.95
CA ASN A 77 4.63 0.08 -6.94
C ASN A 77 4.60 1.46 -6.29
N THR A 78 5.77 1.98 -5.93
CA THR A 78 5.86 3.31 -5.33
C THR A 78 5.71 4.45 -6.35
N GLY A 79 5.51 4.12 -7.61
CA GLY A 79 5.08 5.08 -8.63
C GLY A 79 3.57 5.37 -8.56
N GLN A 80 2.81 4.57 -7.80
CA GLN A 80 1.38 4.77 -7.58
C GLN A 80 1.11 4.94 -6.09
N ILE A 81 1.29 6.15 -5.62
CA ILE A 81 1.00 6.56 -4.24
C ILE A 81 -0.29 7.35 -4.25
N LEU A 82 -1.25 6.95 -3.42
CA LEU A 82 -2.58 7.53 -3.41
C LEU A 82 -2.98 7.89 -1.98
N THR A 83 -3.59 9.05 -1.84
CA THR A 83 -4.31 9.41 -0.62
C THR A 83 -5.76 8.94 -0.77
N ILE A 84 -6.23 8.14 0.16
CA ILE A 84 -7.57 7.57 0.13
C ILE A 84 -8.32 7.88 1.41
N ASP A 85 -9.64 7.95 1.32
CA ASP A 85 -10.51 8.00 2.49
C ASP A 85 -10.42 6.64 3.21
N LYS A 86 -10.36 6.67 4.53
CA LYS A 86 -10.35 5.43 5.33
C LYS A 86 -11.57 4.55 5.09
N ALA A 87 -12.70 5.12 4.66
CA ALA A 87 -13.89 4.36 4.31
C ALA A 87 -13.66 3.40 3.13
N ARG A 88 -12.60 3.59 2.34
CA ARG A 88 -12.23 2.69 1.25
C ARG A 88 -11.49 1.43 1.71
N LEU A 89 -11.00 1.41 2.93
CA LEU A 89 -10.33 0.24 3.51
C LEU A 89 -11.37 -0.83 3.84
N GLN A 90 -11.14 -2.05 3.37
CA GLN A 90 -12.11 -3.13 3.54
C GLN A 90 -11.64 -4.21 4.51
N LYS A 91 -10.42 -4.71 4.34
CA LYS A 91 -9.92 -5.81 5.15
C LYS A 91 -8.41 -5.72 5.28
N ARG A 92 -7.92 -5.86 6.51
CA ARG A 92 -6.49 -6.02 6.77
C ARG A 92 -6.07 -7.42 6.37
N LEU A 93 -5.05 -7.54 5.52
CA LEU A 93 -4.49 -8.82 5.10
C LEU A 93 -3.31 -9.25 5.98
N GLY A 94 -2.49 -8.32 6.39
CA GLY A 94 -1.30 -8.59 7.19
C GLY A 94 -0.41 -7.38 7.32
N ARG A 95 0.85 -7.61 7.66
CA ARG A 95 1.86 -6.57 7.80
C ARG A 95 3.17 -7.05 7.15
N LEU A 96 3.85 -6.17 6.44
CA LEU A 96 5.17 -6.46 5.90
C LEU A 96 6.24 -6.43 7.01
N SER A 97 7.28 -7.23 6.83
CA SER A 97 8.43 -7.22 7.75
C SER A 97 9.16 -5.88 7.70
N ASP A 98 9.90 -5.56 8.77
CA ASP A 98 10.67 -4.32 8.84
C ASP A 98 11.72 -4.25 7.74
N SER A 99 12.33 -5.38 7.36
CA SER A 99 13.31 -5.41 6.29
C SER A 99 12.69 -5.07 4.92
N ILE A 100 11.48 -5.53 4.66
CA ILE A 100 10.75 -5.20 3.44
C ILE A 100 10.31 -3.73 3.46
N ILE A 101 9.84 -3.25 4.62
CA ILE A 101 9.46 -1.83 4.77
C ILE A 101 10.65 -0.93 4.46
N ARG A 102 11.87 -1.28 4.89
CA ARG A 102 13.07 -0.50 4.55
C ARG A 102 13.32 -0.46 3.04
N LYS A 103 13.09 -1.56 2.33
CA LYS A 103 13.18 -1.59 0.87
C LYS A 103 12.15 -0.68 0.21
N VAL A 104 10.93 -0.68 0.74
CA VAL A 104 9.87 0.21 0.26
C VAL A 104 10.24 1.68 0.51
N GLU A 105 10.81 2.00 1.66
CA GLU A 105 11.27 3.36 1.96
C GLU A 105 12.33 3.81 0.97
N ALA A 106 13.29 2.95 0.65
CA ALA A 106 14.30 3.25 -0.36
C ALA A 106 13.67 3.50 -1.74
N ALA A 107 12.69 2.68 -2.13
CA ALA A 107 11.96 2.85 -3.39
C ALA A 107 11.16 4.16 -3.41
N ILE A 108 10.55 4.54 -2.31
CA ILE A 108 9.83 5.83 -2.19
C ILE A 108 10.79 6.99 -2.37
N ARG A 109 11.99 6.92 -1.79
CA ARG A 109 12.99 7.97 -1.96
C ARG A 109 13.38 8.14 -3.43
N VAL A 110 13.51 7.05 -4.16
CA VAL A 110 13.78 7.10 -5.60
C VAL A 110 12.58 7.67 -6.34
N SER A 111 11.38 7.19 -6.05
CA SER A 111 10.15 7.61 -6.72
C SER A 111 9.87 9.10 -6.56
N LEU A 112 10.11 9.65 -5.38
CA LEU A 112 9.81 11.05 -5.04
C LEU A 112 11.05 11.95 -5.07
N ASP A 113 12.22 11.39 -5.33
CA ASP A 113 13.49 12.13 -5.36
C ASP A 113 13.79 12.89 -4.05
N ILE A 114 13.72 12.15 -2.96
CA ILE A 114 13.93 12.72 -1.61
C ILE A 114 15.05 12.02 -0.82
#